data_e233c63da267f604f8ad2b3f82e71b9d
#
_entry.id   e233c63da267f604f8ad2b3f82e71b9d
#
_cell.length_a   1.000
_cell.length_b   1.000
_cell.length_c   1.000
_cell.angle_alpha   90.00
_cell.angle_beta   90.00
_cell.angle_gamma   90.00
#
_symmetry.space_group_name_H-M   'P 1'
#
loop_
_entity.id
_entity.type
_entity.pdbx_description
1 polymer ?
#
loop_
_entity_poly.entity_id
_entity_poly.type
_entity_poly.pdbx_seq_one_letter_code
_entity_poly.pdbx_strand_id
1 'polypeptide(L)'
;MKKDELDTLFEQNRTRFDVHDTPQGHQKRFLTKLQAQAEGHKEALKEKRRSTKWWKPLSIAATVAVLLAIGFLFQSTEAKAQDLASVSPEMQRTQSFFTATINKELKTLKSLESPEAKTLVEDALAQIDILEREYEGLKKDLVESGNDKRVIYAMITNFQNRIDLLQNVINTIEEIKTLKANKNETTI
;
A
#
# COMPACT_ATOMS: atom_id res chain seq x y z
N MET A 1 19.90 -23.62 -23.35
CA MET A 1 21.10 -23.45 -24.19
C MET A 1 22.29 -23.44 -23.26
N LYS A 2 23.23 -24.40 -23.48
CA LYS A 2 24.39 -24.51 -22.63
C LYS A 2 25.44 -23.45 -23.03
N LYS A 3 26.14 -22.90 -22.06
CA LYS A 3 27.17 -21.85 -22.24
C LYS A 3 28.20 -22.24 -23.30
N ASP A 4 28.52 -23.53 -23.37
CA ASP A 4 29.49 -24.10 -24.32
C ASP A 4 29.03 -24.05 -25.79
N GLU A 5 27.71 -24.03 -26.09
CA GLU A 5 27.18 -23.93 -27.45
C GLU A 5 27.32 -22.52 -28.00
N LEU A 6 27.16 -21.51 -27.16
CA LEU A 6 27.33 -20.08 -27.54
C LEU A 6 28.80 -19.80 -27.83
N ASP A 7 29.72 -20.27 -26.98
CA ASP A 7 31.15 -20.05 -27.16
C ASP A 7 31.65 -20.72 -28.46
N THR A 8 31.15 -21.92 -28.77
CA THR A 8 31.47 -22.61 -30.02
C THR A 8 30.92 -21.86 -31.26
N LEU A 9 29.74 -21.28 -31.18
CA LEU A 9 29.12 -20.47 -32.22
C LEU A 9 29.87 -19.14 -32.48
N PHE A 10 30.40 -18.53 -31.45
CA PHE A 10 31.21 -17.33 -31.53
C PHE A 10 32.58 -17.64 -32.14
N GLU A 11 33.24 -18.70 -31.76
CA GLU A 11 34.51 -19.10 -32.34
C GLU A 11 34.37 -19.49 -33.83
N GLN A 12 33.31 -20.20 -34.22
CA GLN A 12 33.05 -20.55 -35.63
C GLN A 12 32.74 -19.34 -36.51
N ASN A 13 32.21 -18.27 -35.97
CA ASN A 13 31.87 -17.06 -36.73
C ASN A 13 32.86 -15.90 -36.52
N ARG A 14 33.95 -16.08 -35.81
CA ARG A 14 34.93 -15.04 -35.46
C ARG A 14 35.46 -14.30 -36.69
N THR A 15 35.74 -15.01 -37.82
CA THR A 15 36.18 -14.44 -39.06
C THR A 15 35.05 -13.79 -39.91
N ARG A 16 33.79 -13.97 -39.53
CA ARG A 16 32.65 -13.41 -40.23
C ARG A 16 32.18 -12.07 -39.67
N PHE A 17 32.65 -11.70 -38.47
CA PHE A 17 32.28 -10.44 -37.83
C PHE A 17 33.08 -9.26 -38.38
N ASP A 18 34.30 -9.49 -38.88
CA ASP A 18 35.13 -8.47 -39.49
C ASP A 18 34.90 -8.43 -41.00
N VAL A 19 33.67 -8.04 -41.41
CA VAL A 19 33.27 -8.02 -42.82
C VAL A 19 33.79 -6.81 -43.58
N HIS A 20 34.24 -5.76 -42.91
CA HIS A 20 34.80 -4.57 -43.53
C HIS A 20 36.04 -4.04 -42.79
N ASP A 21 37.16 -3.97 -43.50
CA ASP A 21 38.32 -3.22 -43.02
C ASP A 21 37.98 -1.74 -42.81
N THR A 22 38.35 -1.22 -41.65
CA THR A 22 38.15 0.17 -41.33
C THR A 22 38.95 1.04 -42.32
N PRO A 23 38.35 2.09 -42.91
CA PRO A 23 39.03 2.95 -43.85
C PRO A 23 40.34 3.50 -43.27
N GLN A 24 41.40 3.48 -44.04
CA GLN A 24 42.73 3.97 -43.63
C GLN A 24 42.61 5.38 -43.04
N GLY A 25 43.17 5.56 -41.82
CA GLY A 25 43.15 6.86 -41.13
C GLY A 25 41.92 7.10 -40.23
N HIS A 26 41.00 6.12 -40.08
CA HIS A 26 39.84 6.27 -39.21
C HIS A 26 40.25 6.50 -37.74
N GLN A 27 41.21 5.76 -37.23
CA GLN A 27 41.74 5.91 -35.87
C GLN A 27 42.33 7.33 -35.66
N LYS A 28 43.09 7.83 -36.63
CA LYS A 28 43.69 9.16 -36.53
C LYS A 28 42.64 10.29 -36.53
N ARG A 29 41.62 10.18 -37.37
CA ARG A 29 40.50 11.14 -37.41
C ARG A 29 39.64 11.05 -36.14
N PHE A 30 39.45 9.87 -35.61
CA PHE A 30 38.71 9.67 -34.36
C PHE A 30 39.46 10.26 -33.15
N LEU A 31 40.76 9.98 -33.01
CA LEU A 31 41.60 10.56 -31.97
C LEU A 31 41.67 12.08 -32.05
N THR A 32 41.79 12.66 -33.26
CA THR A 32 41.78 14.11 -33.44
C THR A 32 40.46 14.74 -33.02
N LYS A 33 39.33 14.12 -33.34
CA LYS A 33 37.99 14.58 -32.88
C LYS A 33 37.83 14.49 -31.36
N LEU A 34 38.35 13.42 -30.75
CA LEU A 34 38.29 13.20 -29.32
C LEU A 34 39.15 14.20 -28.56
N GLN A 35 40.34 14.52 -29.08
CA GLN A 35 41.22 15.55 -28.54
C GLN A 35 40.62 16.96 -28.68
N ALA A 36 40.06 17.30 -29.84
CA ALA A 36 39.36 18.57 -30.05
C ALA A 36 38.15 18.74 -29.11
N GLN A 37 37.43 17.66 -28.84
CA GLN A 37 36.29 17.66 -27.90
C GLN A 37 36.75 17.79 -26.44
N ALA A 38 37.90 17.21 -26.09
CA ALA A 38 38.50 17.34 -24.77
C ALA A 38 39.11 18.72 -24.52
N GLU A 39 39.64 19.39 -25.57
CA GLU A 39 40.18 20.75 -25.51
C GLU A 39 39.04 21.79 -25.46
N GLY A 40 37.98 21.62 -26.25
CA GLY A 40 36.79 22.48 -26.19
C GLY A 40 36.09 22.46 -24.82
N HIS A 41 36.19 21.34 -24.12
CA HIS A 41 35.65 21.23 -22.74
C HIS A 41 36.52 21.94 -21.68
N LYS A 42 37.82 22.11 -21.96
CA LYS A 42 38.75 22.84 -21.06
C LYS A 42 38.66 24.35 -21.23
N GLU A 43 38.33 24.83 -22.41
CA GLU A 43 38.14 26.27 -22.65
C GLU A 43 36.79 26.78 -22.14
N ALA A 44 35.71 25.96 -22.23
CA ALA A 44 34.40 26.29 -21.65
C ALA A 44 34.42 26.42 -20.12
N LEU A 45 35.42 25.87 -19.45
CA LEU A 45 35.56 25.95 -17.99
C LEU A 45 36.44 27.14 -17.52
N LYS A 46 37.08 27.87 -18.46
CA LYS A 46 37.97 29.03 -18.12
C LYS A 46 37.30 30.40 -18.19
N GLU A 47 36.17 30.55 -18.87
CA GLU A 47 35.43 31.81 -18.89
C GLU A 47 34.21 31.80 -18.02
N LYS A 48 34.36 31.93 -16.73
CA LYS A 48 33.46 32.68 -15.80
C LYS A 48 33.86 32.55 -14.35
N ARG A 49 35.11 32.88 -14.02
CA ARG A 49 35.38 33.31 -12.64
C ARG A 49 34.91 34.77 -12.46
N ARG A 50 33.62 35.03 -12.57
CA ARG A 50 33.00 36.18 -11.93
C ARG A 50 32.84 35.88 -10.45
N SER A 51 33.52 36.66 -9.64
CA SER A 51 33.43 36.79 -8.22
C SER A 51 31.96 36.69 -7.75
N THR A 52 31.54 35.52 -7.26
CA THR A 52 30.27 35.37 -6.61
C THR A 52 30.49 34.83 -5.18
N LYS A 53 31.23 35.61 -4.39
CA LYS A 53 31.39 35.33 -2.98
C LYS A 53 30.09 35.51 -2.17
N TRP A 54 29.04 36.07 -2.78
CA TRP A 54 27.80 36.42 -2.11
C TRP A 54 26.60 35.52 -2.47
N TRP A 55 26.75 34.56 -3.42
CA TRP A 55 25.65 33.68 -3.84
C TRP A 55 25.71 32.27 -3.27
N LYS A 56 26.74 31.99 -2.45
CA LYS A 56 26.86 30.67 -1.80
C LYS A 56 25.73 30.34 -0.79
N PRO A 57 25.13 31.28 -0.05
CA PRO A 57 23.97 30.97 0.78
C PRO A 57 22.68 30.77 -0.01
N LEU A 58 22.57 31.31 -1.24
CA LEU A 58 21.34 31.22 -2.02
C LEU A 58 21.14 29.81 -2.64
N SER A 59 22.23 29.09 -2.95
CA SER A 59 22.14 27.71 -3.50
C SER A 59 21.72 26.69 -2.46
N ILE A 60 22.10 26.90 -1.18
CA ILE A 60 21.69 26.04 -0.08
C ILE A 60 20.21 26.27 0.25
N ALA A 61 19.74 27.53 0.19
CA ALA A 61 18.34 27.86 0.39
C ALA A 61 17.44 27.26 -0.71
N ALA A 62 17.92 27.22 -1.96
CA ALA A 62 17.17 26.62 -3.07
C ALA A 62 17.04 25.10 -2.94
N THR A 63 18.09 24.39 -2.50
CA THR A 63 18.01 22.94 -2.28
C THR A 63 17.12 22.58 -1.10
N VAL A 64 17.15 23.35 -0.02
CA VAL A 64 16.25 23.17 1.11
C VAL A 64 14.81 23.48 0.72
N ALA A 65 14.56 24.52 -0.07
CA ALA A 65 13.23 24.85 -0.58
C ALA A 65 12.67 23.75 -1.51
N VAL A 66 13.53 23.17 -2.38
CA VAL A 66 13.14 22.05 -3.25
C VAL A 66 12.87 20.79 -2.43
N LEU A 67 13.66 20.48 -1.42
CA LEU A 67 13.42 19.34 -0.53
C LEU A 67 12.15 19.54 0.31
N LEU A 68 11.88 20.75 0.79
CA LEU A 68 10.63 21.07 1.47
C LEU A 68 9.43 21.05 0.53
N ALA A 69 9.57 21.51 -0.71
CA ALA A 69 8.52 21.43 -1.73
C ALA A 69 8.23 19.96 -2.14
N ILE A 70 9.28 19.15 -2.28
CA ILE A 70 9.13 17.71 -2.50
C ILE A 70 8.50 17.06 -1.27
N GLY A 71 8.96 17.37 -0.05
CA GLY A 71 8.38 16.90 1.19
C GLY A 71 6.91 17.33 1.35
N PHE A 72 6.55 18.53 0.90
CA PHE A 72 5.17 19.02 0.91
C PHE A 72 4.31 18.36 -0.19
N LEU A 73 4.88 18.01 -1.32
CA LEU A 73 4.19 17.24 -2.37
C LEU A 73 4.07 15.75 -1.99
N PHE A 74 5.00 15.22 -1.21
CA PHE A 74 4.92 13.89 -0.58
C PHE A 74 4.25 13.93 0.80
N GLN A 75 3.96 15.12 1.34
CA GLN A 75 3.08 15.24 2.48
C GLN A 75 1.69 14.84 1.97
N SER A 76 1.49 13.56 2.06
CA SER A 76 0.31 12.77 1.82
C SER A 76 -0.91 13.69 1.63
N THR A 77 -1.42 13.76 0.43
CA THR A 77 -2.85 13.65 0.29
C THR A 77 -3.17 12.43 1.17
N GLU A 78 -3.60 12.63 2.41
CA GLU A 78 -4.32 11.59 3.13
C GLU A 78 -5.37 11.17 2.12
N ALA A 79 -5.13 10.05 1.46
CA ALA A 79 -6.06 9.47 0.52
C ALA A 79 -7.30 9.33 1.37
N LYS A 80 -8.29 10.22 1.12
CA LYS A 80 -9.53 10.26 1.87
C LYS A 80 -10.02 8.83 1.87
N ALA A 81 -9.87 8.14 3.00
CA ALA A 81 -10.12 6.71 3.09
C ALA A 81 -11.50 6.48 2.49
N GLN A 82 -11.52 5.87 1.30
CA GLN A 82 -12.77 5.60 0.62
C GLN A 82 -13.45 4.48 1.39
N ASP A 83 -14.65 4.73 1.81
CA ASP A 83 -15.49 3.73 2.45
C ASP A 83 -16.30 2.98 1.39
N LEU A 84 -16.82 1.80 1.73
CA LEU A 84 -17.69 1.01 0.85
C LEU A 84 -18.84 1.85 0.28
N ALA A 85 -19.39 2.75 1.08
CA ALA A 85 -20.43 3.71 0.69
C ALA A 85 -20.03 4.64 -0.47
N SER A 86 -18.74 4.88 -0.68
CA SER A 86 -18.27 5.78 -1.74
C SER A 86 -18.20 5.12 -3.12
N VAL A 87 -18.31 3.79 -3.19
CA VAL A 87 -18.20 3.01 -4.43
C VAL A 87 -19.43 3.17 -5.32
N SER A 88 -20.62 3.07 -4.73
CA SER A 88 -21.90 3.26 -5.44
C SER A 88 -23.04 3.51 -4.46
N PRO A 89 -24.20 4.04 -4.95
CA PRO A 89 -25.40 4.20 -4.12
C PRO A 89 -25.92 2.89 -3.51
N GLU A 90 -25.74 1.76 -4.21
CA GLU A 90 -26.08 0.44 -3.71
C GLU A 90 -25.17 0.02 -2.56
N MET A 91 -23.87 0.28 -2.69
CA MET A 91 -22.89 0.00 -1.63
C MET A 91 -23.11 0.89 -0.41
N GLN A 92 -23.53 2.12 -0.60
CA GLN A 92 -23.93 3.01 0.49
C GLN A 92 -25.10 2.44 1.30
N ARG A 93 -26.13 1.93 0.61
CA ARG A 93 -27.29 1.29 1.27
C ARG A 93 -26.86 0.02 2.01
N THR A 94 -26.03 -0.79 1.37
CA THR A 94 -25.47 -2.02 1.95
C THR A 94 -24.68 -1.72 3.20
N GLN A 95 -23.76 -0.77 3.18
CA GLN A 95 -22.99 -0.37 4.35
C GLN A 95 -23.91 0.17 5.46
N SER A 96 -24.90 1.01 5.13
CA SER A 96 -25.84 1.55 6.12
C SER A 96 -26.63 0.43 6.80
N PHE A 97 -27.07 -0.58 6.04
CA PHE A 97 -27.76 -1.74 6.57
C PHE A 97 -26.87 -2.56 7.55
N PHE A 98 -25.66 -2.88 7.13
CA PHE A 98 -24.71 -3.63 7.98
C PHE A 98 -24.36 -2.87 9.25
N THR A 99 -24.08 -1.57 9.15
CA THR A 99 -23.76 -0.73 10.31
C THR A 99 -24.93 -0.64 11.28
N ALA A 100 -26.15 -0.49 10.78
CA ALA A 100 -27.35 -0.49 11.64
C ALA A 100 -27.54 -1.83 12.34
N THR A 101 -27.33 -2.95 11.63
CA THR A 101 -27.44 -4.30 12.18
C THR A 101 -26.37 -4.54 13.25
N ILE A 102 -25.12 -4.23 12.98
CA ILE A 102 -24.02 -4.37 13.97
C ILE A 102 -24.31 -3.54 15.22
N ASN A 103 -24.74 -2.30 15.07
CA ASN A 103 -25.07 -1.45 16.21
C ASN A 103 -26.23 -2.02 17.05
N LYS A 104 -27.21 -2.65 16.40
CA LYS A 104 -28.32 -3.32 17.08
C LYS A 104 -27.80 -4.51 17.89
N GLU A 105 -27.02 -5.39 17.26
CA GLU A 105 -26.48 -6.58 17.92
C GLU A 105 -25.50 -6.22 19.06
N LEU A 106 -24.66 -5.18 18.89
CA LEU A 106 -23.80 -4.66 19.97
C LEU A 106 -24.61 -4.16 21.16
N LYS A 107 -25.74 -3.49 20.91
CA LYS A 107 -26.64 -3.04 21.97
C LYS A 107 -27.27 -4.24 22.71
N THR A 108 -27.71 -5.25 21.96
CA THR A 108 -28.23 -6.48 22.51
C THR A 108 -27.18 -7.20 23.37
N LEU A 109 -25.96 -7.39 22.84
CA LEU A 109 -24.86 -8.02 23.56
C LEU A 109 -24.57 -7.31 24.89
N LYS A 110 -24.48 -5.98 24.90
CA LYS A 110 -24.26 -5.19 26.12
C LYS A 110 -25.41 -5.32 27.11
N SER A 111 -26.65 -5.49 26.66
CA SER A 111 -27.80 -5.68 27.56
C SER A 111 -27.85 -7.08 28.21
N LEU A 112 -27.13 -8.03 27.61
CA LEU A 112 -27.02 -9.41 28.10
C LEU A 112 -25.86 -9.62 29.08
N GLU A 113 -25.06 -8.60 29.32
CA GLU A 113 -23.89 -8.66 30.21
C GLU A 113 -24.34 -9.10 31.61
N SER A 114 -23.71 -10.15 32.13
CA SER A 114 -23.90 -10.70 33.44
C SER A 114 -22.55 -11.18 33.97
N PRO A 115 -22.38 -11.39 35.27
CA PRO A 115 -21.11 -11.88 35.81
C PRO A 115 -20.58 -13.12 35.09
N GLU A 116 -21.48 -14.01 34.68
CA GLU A 116 -21.15 -15.26 34.00
C GLU A 116 -20.81 -15.07 32.51
N ALA A 117 -21.40 -14.07 31.89
CA ALA A 117 -21.19 -13.77 30.48
C ALA A 117 -20.08 -12.74 30.24
N LYS A 118 -19.57 -12.12 31.30
CA LYS A 118 -18.65 -10.98 31.22
C LYS A 118 -17.43 -11.25 30.34
N THR A 119 -16.73 -12.35 30.60
CA THR A 119 -15.54 -12.72 29.80
C THR A 119 -15.88 -12.93 28.34
N LEU A 120 -17.00 -13.61 28.06
CA LEU A 120 -17.45 -13.86 26.68
C LEU A 120 -17.80 -12.56 25.95
N VAL A 121 -18.39 -11.60 26.63
CA VAL A 121 -18.69 -10.28 26.09
C VAL A 121 -17.40 -9.49 25.83
N GLU A 122 -16.45 -9.48 26.78
CA GLU A 122 -15.15 -8.81 26.63
C GLU A 122 -14.36 -9.38 25.46
N ASP A 123 -14.29 -10.70 25.33
CA ASP A 123 -13.61 -11.38 24.21
C ASP A 123 -14.27 -11.05 22.86
N ALA A 124 -15.60 -11.03 22.82
CA ALA A 124 -16.33 -10.65 21.61
C ALA A 124 -16.05 -9.20 21.20
N LEU A 125 -16.04 -8.26 22.14
CA LEU A 125 -15.74 -6.86 21.86
C LEU A 125 -14.29 -6.68 21.39
N ALA A 126 -13.34 -7.41 21.97
CA ALA A 126 -11.95 -7.41 21.52
C ALA A 126 -11.82 -7.93 20.06
N GLN A 127 -12.57 -8.98 19.71
CA GLN A 127 -12.57 -9.51 18.35
C GLN A 127 -13.24 -8.55 17.35
N ILE A 128 -14.31 -7.84 17.75
CA ILE A 128 -14.93 -6.79 16.95
C ILE A 128 -13.92 -5.67 16.65
N ASP A 129 -13.14 -5.25 17.64
CA ASP A 129 -12.10 -4.22 17.47
C ASP A 129 -11.00 -4.66 16.49
N ILE A 130 -10.65 -5.95 16.45
CA ILE A 130 -9.73 -6.51 15.45
C ILE A 130 -10.34 -6.37 14.04
N LEU A 131 -11.59 -6.80 13.87
CA LEU A 131 -12.30 -6.71 12.59
C LEU A 131 -12.46 -5.25 12.12
N GLU A 132 -12.61 -4.30 13.04
CA GLU A 132 -12.65 -2.86 12.72
C GLU A 132 -11.32 -2.35 12.19
N ARG A 133 -10.21 -2.74 12.80
CA ARG A 133 -8.87 -2.40 12.29
C ARG A 133 -8.59 -3.02 10.93
N GLU A 134 -9.01 -4.24 10.70
CA GLU A 134 -8.92 -4.88 9.38
C GLU A 134 -9.72 -4.10 8.32
N TYR A 135 -10.92 -3.64 8.66
CA TYR A 135 -11.74 -2.83 7.78
C TYR A 135 -11.06 -1.50 7.41
N GLU A 136 -10.38 -0.83 8.36
CA GLU A 136 -9.58 0.36 8.08
C GLU A 136 -8.42 0.07 7.12
N GLY A 137 -7.84 -1.12 7.16
CA GLY A 137 -6.89 -1.60 6.16
C GLY A 137 -7.53 -1.72 4.77
N LEU A 138 -8.68 -2.37 4.69
CA LEU A 138 -9.43 -2.54 3.44
C LEU A 138 -9.86 -1.21 2.81
N LYS A 139 -10.13 -0.17 3.60
CA LYS A 139 -10.41 1.19 3.09
C LYS A 139 -9.21 1.78 2.34
N LYS A 140 -7.98 1.53 2.80
CA LYS A 140 -6.75 1.95 2.11
C LYS A 140 -6.55 1.14 0.83
N ASP A 141 -6.72 -0.18 0.91
CA ASP A 141 -6.61 -1.07 -0.24
C ASP A 141 -7.63 -0.71 -1.33
N LEU A 142 -8.83 -0.26 -0.95
CA LEU A 142 -9.87 0.18 -1.88
C LEU A 142 -9.41 1.38 -2.72
N VAL A 143 -8.75 2.36 -2.08
CA VAL A 143 -8.18 3.52 -2.77
C VAL A 143 -7.05 3.11 -3.70
N GLU A 144 -6.10 2.31 -3.18
CA GLU A 144 -4.91 1.89 -3.92
C GLU A 144 -5.25 1.00 -5.12
N SER A 145 -6.27 0.16 -4.99
CA SER A 145 -6.71 -0.76 -6.04
C SER A 145 -7.67 -0.15 -7.06
N GLY A 146 -8.12 1.10 -6.87
CA GLY A 146 -9.09 1.74 -7.76
C GLY A 146 -10.46 1.05 -7.77
N ASN A 147 -10.98 0.71 -6.60
CA ASN A 147 -12.27 0.03 -6.41
C ASN A 147 -12.30 -1.41 -6.93
N ASP A 148 -11.22 -2.18 -6.72
CA ASP A 148 -11.17 -3.61 -7.10
C ASP A 148 -12.31 -4.37 -6.41
N LYS A 149 -13.02 -5.18 -7.20
CA LYS A 149 -14.18 -5.98 -6.73
C LYS A 149 -13.80 -6.95 -5.60
N ARG A 150 -12.56 -7.44 -5.56
CA ARG A 150 -12.08 -8.34 -4.51
C ARG A 150 -12.00 -7.62 -3.17
N VAL A 151 -11.54 -6.36 -3.17
CA VAL A 151 -11.50 -5.54 -1.96
C VAL A 151 -12.92 -5.21 -1.49
N ILE A 152 -13.82 -4.83 -2.41
CA ILE A 152 -15.23 -4.60 -2.10
C ILE A 152 -15.86 -5.85 -1.46
N TYR A 153 -15.60 -7.04 -2.03
CA TYR A 153 -16.08 -8.30 -1.47
C TYR A 153 -15.51 -8.56 -0.07
N ALA A 154 -14.21 -8.30 0.14
CA ALA A 154 -13.58 -8.45 1.46
C ALA A 154 -14.20 -7.50 2.50
N MET A 155 -14.54 -6.27 2.12
CA MET A 155 -15.23 -5.30 2.99
C MET A 155 -16.62 -5.79 3.39
N ILE A 156 -17.38 -6.33 2.45
CA ILE A 156 -18.71 -6.91 2.72
C ILE A 156 -18.57 -8.12 3.67
N THR A 157 -17.62 -9.00 3.41
CA THR A 157 -17.34 -10.17 4.23
C THR A 157 -16.95 -9.77 5.66
N ASN A 158 -16.16 -8.70 5.82
CA ASN A 158 -15.81 -8.19 7.15
C ASN A 158 -17.05 -7.75 7.93
N PHE A 159 -18.01 -7.07 7.31
CA PHE A 159 -19.28 -6.74 7.95
C PHE A 159 -20.08 -7.99 8.35
N GLN A 160 -20.16 -9.00 7.48
CA GLN A 160 -20.84 -10.27 7.76
C GLN A 160 -20.19 -10.99 8.94
N ASN A 161 -18.87 -11.09 8.97
CA ASN A 161 -18.13 -11.71 10.07
C ASN A 161 -18.43 -11.04 11.42
N ARG A 162 -18.59 -9.71 11.45
CA ARG A 162 -18.96 -8.99 12.68
C ARG A 162 -20.37 -9.35 13.14
N ILE A 163 -21.33 -9.45 12.23
CA ILE A 163 -22.71 -9.81 12.55
C ILE A 163 -22.74 -11.25 13.06
N ASP A 164 -22.11 -12.18 12.36
CA ASP A 164 -22.06 -13.60 12.72
C ASP A 164 -21.43 -13.81 14.09
N LEU A 165 -20.32 -13.11 14.37
CA LEU A 165 -19.67 -13.13 15.67
C LEU A 165 -20.63 -12.69 16.79
N LEU A 166 -21.28 -11.53 16.61
CA LEU A 166 -22.18 -10.98 17.61
C LEU A 166 -23.38 -11.90 17.86
N GLN A 167 -24.01 -12.43 16.80
CA GLN A 167 -25.15 -13.34 16.90
C GLN A 167 -24.77 -14.66 17.60
N ASN A 168 -23.62 -15.24 17.25
CA ASN A 168 -23.14 -16.46 17.88
C ASN A 168 -22.90 -16.28 19.40
N VAL A 169 -22.30 -15.15 19.79
CA VAL A 169 -22.04 -14.85 21.19
C VAL A 169 -23.35 -14.58 21.93
N ILE A 170 -24.29 -13.82 21.35
CA ILE A 170 -25.62 -13.58 21.95
C ILE A 170 -26.33 -14.89 22.17
N ASN A 171 -26.41 -15.80 21.18
CA ASN A 171 -27.03 -17.10 21.29
C ASN A 171 -26.38 -17.95 22.41
N THR A 172 -25.05 -17.96 22.47
CA THR A 172 -24.31 -18.69 23.52
C THR A 172 -24.66 -18.17 24.93
N ILE A 173 -24.76 -16.84 25.10
CA ILE A 173 -25.15 -16.26 26.40
C ILE A 173 -26.58 -16.62 26.77
N GLU A 174 -27.51 -16.60 25.81
CA GLU A 174 -28.91 -17.00 26.02
C GLU A 174 -29.03 -18.48 26.40
N GLU A 175 -28.26 -19.36 25.76
CA GLU A 175 -28.18 -20.79 26.11
C GLU A 175 -27.67 -20.98 27.53
N ILE A 176 -26.60 -20.31 27.95
CA ILE A 176 -26.06 -20.37 29.31
C ILE A 176 -27.11 -19.93 30.33
N LYS A 177 -27.84 -18.84 30.05
CA LYS A 177 -28.93 -18.37 30.94
C LYS A 177 -30.05 -19.36 31.06
N THR A 178 -30.47 -19.99 29.96
CA THR A 178 -31.54 -21.00 29.94
C THR A 178 -31.15 -22.26 30.72
N LEU A 179 -29.92 -22.75 30.49
CA LEU A 179 -29.42 -23.93 31.22
C LEU A 179 -29.35 -23.69 32.74
N LYS A 180 -28.98 -22.47 33.15
CA LYS A 180 -28.91 -22.09 34.56
C LYS A 180 -30.29 -21.97 35.18
N ALA A 181 -31.28 -21.42 34.48
CA ALA A 181 -32.66 -21.35 34.94
C ALA A 181 -33.23 -22.76 35.18
N ASN A 182 -33.08 -23.66 34.22
CA ASN A 182 -33.55 -25.04 34.31
C ASN A 182 -32.88 -25.81 35.46
N LYS A 183 -31.57 -25.58 35.70
CA LYS A 183 -30.86 -26.22 36.81
C LYS A 183 -31.37 -25.77 38.16
N ASN A 184 -31.75 -24.52 38.32
CA ASN A 184 -32.29 -23.98 39.56
C ASN A 184 -33.71 -24.50 39.84
N GLU A 185 -34.52 -24.79 38.80
CA GLU A 185 -35.86 -25.37 38.95
C GLU A 185 -35.80 -26.86 39.33
N THR A 186 -34.77 -27.59 38.94
CA THR A 186 -34.65 -29.04 39.22
C THR A 186 -34.09 -29.32 40.64
N THR A 187 -33.69 -28.30 41.39
CA THR A 187 -33.03 -28.45 42.71
C THR A 187 -33.99 -28.16 43.88
N ILE A 188 -35.28 -28.02 43.61
CA ILE A 188 -36.35 -27.92 44.62
C ILE A 188 -37.08 -29.26 44.70
#